data_95e1169266610d5c16d0df02553ee43e
#
_entry.id   95e1169266610d5c16d0df02553ee43e
#
_cell.length_a   1.000
_cell.length_b   1.000
_cell.length_c   1.000
_cell.angle_alpha   90.00
_cell.angle_beta   90.00
_cell.angle_gamma   90.00
#
_symmetry.space_group_name_H-M   'P 1'
#
loop_
_entity.id
_entity.type
_entity.pdbx_description
1 polymer ?
#
loop_
_entity_poly.entity_id
_entity_poly.type
_entity_poly.pdbx_seq_one_letter_code
_entity_poly.pdbx_strand_id
1 'polypeptide(L)'
;MTPDASPEALAALQAVLDRSVRTATPSVADSVAYPARQMTAAELVECWRSVRLVAMTTVGPAGQPHTAPVHATLDGPTLRLVVYEDTVRRRDLTTNPRVAFATWSPDGAAVILYGRAHEVPGSLRDARPGRSGKARRVVSLEVALTRVYAMRAPERQA
;
A
#
# COMPACT_ATOMS: atom_id res chain seq x y z
N MET A 1 10.67 9.84 -5.74
CA MET A 1 11.93 9.25 -5.25
C MET A 1 11.67 8.81 -3.81
N THR A 2 11.64 7.52 -3.55
CA THR A 2 11.53 6.99 -2.17
C THR A 2 12.83 7.36 -1.45
N PRO A 3 12.80 8.09 -0.33
CA PRO A 3 14.02 8.37 0.42
C PRO A 3 14.64 7.05 0.89
N ASP A 4 15.94 7.03 1.06
CA ASP A 4 16.59 5.88 1.70
C ASP A 4 15.97 5.70 3.08
N ALA A 5 15.37 4.54 3.32
CA ALA A 5 14.70 4.27 4.58
C ALA A 5 15.73 4.24 5.71
N SER A 6 15.45 4.95 6.81
CA SER A 6 16.32 4.91 7.98
C SER A 6 16.36 3.48 8.57
N PRO A 7 17.43 3.12 9.31
CA PRO A 7 17.49 1.82 9.99
C PRO A 7 16.27 1.55 10.87
N GLU A 8 15.74 2.57 11.56
CA GLU A 8 14.56 2.46 12.40
C GLU A 8 13.31 2.18 11.57
N ALA A 9 13.15 2.85 10.41
CA ALA A 9 12.03 2.64 9.50
C ALA A 9 12.06 1.21 8.92
N LEU A 10 13.24 0.71 8.54
CA LEU A 10 13.41 -0.67 8.08
C LEU A 10 13.10 -1.68 9.18
N ALA A 11 13.56 -1.46 10.40
CA ALA A 11 13.28 -2.34 11.54
C ALA A 11 11.77 -2.37 11.86
N ALA A 12 11.11 -1.23 11.84
CA ALA A 12 9.66 -1.13 12.05
C ALA A 12 8.87 -1.84 10.95
N LEU A 13 9.27 -1.71 9.69
CA LEU A 13 8.64 -2.43 8.57
C LEU A 13 8.89 -3.95 8.67
N GLN A 14 10.10 -4.37 9.04
CA GLN A 14 10.42 -5.78 9.26
C GLN A 14 9.55 -6.39 10.35
N ALA A 15 9.31 -5.67 11.44
CA ALA A 15 8.42 -6.12 12.51
C ALA A 15 6.97 -6.35 12.02
N VAL A 16 6.48 -5.53 11.08
CA VAL A 16 5.16 -5.74 10.46
C VAL A 16 5.17 -6.99 9.57
N LEU A 17 6.21 -7.17 8.75
CA LEU A 17 6.38 -8.38 7.91
C LEU A 17 6.39 -9.65 8.76
N ASP A 18 7.22 -9.69 9.80
CA ASP A 18 7.35 -10.86 10.68
C ASP A 18 6.06 -11.18 11.41
N ARG A 19 5.36 -10.17 11.91
CA ARG A 19 4.05 -10.35 12.54
C ARG A 19 3.03 -10.89 11.54
N SER A 20 3.03 -10.41 10.31
CA SER A 20 2.11 -10.84 9.25
C SER A 20 2.29 -12.32 8.93
N VAL A 21 3.53 -12.81 8.88
CA VAL A 21 3.86 -14.22 8.68
C VAL A 21 3.37 -15.07 9.86
N ARG A 22 3.71 -14.65 11.09
CA ARG A 22 3.32 -15.40 12.29
C ARG A 22 1.81 -15.53 12.47
N THR A 23 1.04 -14.56 11.99
CA THR A 23 -0.43 -14.53 12.12
C THR A 23 -1.15 -14.97 10.85
N ALA A 24 -0.43 -15.36 9.81
CA ALA A 24 -1.02 -15.89 8.58
C ALA A 24 -1.69 -17.24 8.86
N THR A 25 -2.88 -17.44 8.30
CA THR A 25 -3.49 -18.76 8.29
C THR A 25 -2.71 -19.71 7.38
N PRO A 26 -2.78 -21.04 7.57
CA PRO A 26 -2.10 -21.99 6.67
C PRO A 26 -2.42 -21.75 5.20
N SER A 27 -3.68 -21.49 4.86
CA SER A 27 -4.10 -21.19 3.48
C SER A 27 -3.43 -19.94 2.92
N VAL A 28 -3.27 -18.88 3.72
CA VAL A 28 -2.55 -17.67 3.30
C VAL A 28 -1.06 -17.96 3.16
N ALA A 29 -0.46 -18.67 4.10
CA ALA A 29 0.96 -19.03 4.04
C ALA A 29 1.29 -19.83 2.77
N ASP A 30 0.43 -20.78 2.41
CA ASP A 30 0.56 -21.56 1.18
C ASP A 30 0.42 -20.67 -0.08
N SER A 31 -0.59 -19.80 -0.11
CA SER A 31 -0.86 -18.92 -1.25
C SER A 31 0.28 -17.95 -1.53
N VAL A 32 0.94 -17.44 -0.49
CA VAL A 32 2.07 -16.51 -0.61
C VAL A 32 3.43 -17.22 -0.60
N ALA A 33 3.44 -18.56 -0.54
CA ALA A 33 4.62 -19.41 -0.51
C ALA A 33 5.64 -18.99 0.57
N TYR A 34 5.17 -18.80 1.81
CA TYR A 34 6.03 -18.54 2.95
C TYR A 34 6.67 -19.82 3.50
N PRO A 35 7.93 -19.75 4.00
CA PRO A 35 8.80 -18.57 4.03
C PRO A 35 9.64 -18.38 2.75
N ALA A 36 9.61 -19.31 1.81
CA ALA A 36 10.56 -19.40 0.70
C ALA A 36 10.62 -18.11 -0.16
N ARG A 37 9.48 -17.46 -0.38
CA ARG A 37 9.39 -16.26 -1.23
C ARG A 37 9.27 -14.95 -0.45
N GLN A 38 9.35 -14.98 0.87
CA GLN A 38 9.20 -13.78 1.69
C GLN A 38 10.32 -12.77 1.43
N MET A 39 9.95 -11.51 1.16
CA MET A 39 10.88 -10.39 1.14
C MET A 39 11.23 -9.93 2.56
N THR A 40 12.46 -9.48 2.75
CA THR A 40 12.84 -8.62 3.88
C THR A 40 12.33 -7.20 3.67
N ALA A 41 12.36 -6.38 4.73
CA ALA A 41 12.00 -4.96 4.61
C ALA A 41 12.87 -4.22 3.59
N ALA A 42 14.17 -4.50 3.55
CA ALA A 42 15.08 -3.88 2.59
C ALA A 42 14.74 -4.26 1.14
N GLU A 43 14.46 -5.54 0.89
CA GLU A 43 14.02 -6.02 -0.44
C GLU A 43 12.68 -5.42 -0.85
N LEU A 44 11.75 -5.27 0.09
CA LEU A 44 10.46 -4.63 -0.18
C LEU A 44 10.63 -3.16 -0.55
N VAL A 45 11.46 -2.41 0.18
CA VAL A 45 11.74 -1.01 -0.13
C VAL A 45 12.39 -0.88 -1.50
N GLU A 46 13.33 -1.75 -1.85
CA GLU A 46 13.95 -1.76 -3.17
C GLU A 46 12.94 -2.11 -4.27
N CYS A 47 12.12 -3.14 -4.08
CA CYS A 47 11.05 -3.50 -4.98
C CYS A 47 10.08 -2.32 -5.19
N TRP A 48 9.74 -1.59 -4.12
CA TRP A 48 8.81 -0.46 -4.17
C TRP A 48 9.31 0.71 -5.02
N ARG A 49 10.61 0.87 -5.20
CA ARG A 49 11.18 1.92 -6.08
C ARG A 49 10.74 1.78 -7.53
N SER A 50 10.46 0.57 -7.98
CA SER A 50 9.97 0.28 -9.32
C SER A 50 8.44 0.35 -9.44
N VAL A 51 7.72 0.34 -8.32
CA VAL A 51 6.24 0.39 -8.29
C VAL A 51 5.76 1.77 -8.71
N ARG A 52 4.98 1.83 -9.80
CA ARG A 52 4.37 3.08 -10.28
C ARG A 52 2.95 3.26 -9.79
N LEU A 53 2.19 2.18 -9.76
CA LEU A 53 0.79 2.20 -9.37
C LEU A 53 0.50 1.00 -8.46
N VAL A 54 -0.37 1.23 -7.50
CA VAL A 54 -0.94 0.17 -6.65
C VAL A 54 -2.46 0.22 -6.76
N ALA A 55 -3.09 -0.94 -6.75
CA ALA A 55 -4.54 -1.03 -6.61
C ALA A 55 -4.89 -0.74 -5.15
N MET A 56 -5.56 0.38 -4.89
CA MET A 56 -6.10 0.73 -3.56
C MET A 56 -7.56 0.34 -3.49
N THR A 57 -7.93 -0.41 -2.46
CA THR A 57 -9.31 -0.82 -2.21
C THR A 57 -9.80 -0.24 -0.88
N THR A 58 -10.97 0.40 -0.93
CA THR A 58 -11.75 0.88 0.22
C THR A 58 -13.10 0.17 0.26
N VAL A 59 -13.82 0.28 1.36
CA VAL A 59 -15.13 -0.35 1.53
C VAL A 59 -16.14 0.72 1.89
N GLY A 60 -17.17 0.82 1.06
CA GLY A 60 -18.28 1.75 1.27
C GLY A 60 -19.21 1.34 2.42
N PRO A 61 -20.12 2.25 2.83
CA PRO A 61 -21.01 2.02 3.97
C PRO A 61 -21.89 0.78 3.85
N ALA A 62 -22.27 0.41 2.63
CA ALA A 62 -23.06 -0.80 2.36
C ALA A 62 -22.21 -2.06 2.14
N GLY A 63 -20.91 -2.00 2.40
CA GLY A 63 -19.99 -3.15 2.29
C GLY A 63 -19.43 -3.40 0.89
N GLN A 64 -19.78 -2.59 -0.12
CA GLN A 64 -19.21 -2.75 -1.45
C GLN A 64 -17.74 -2.27 -1.49
N PRO A 65 -16.84 -3.04 -2.13
CA PRO A 65 -15.48 -2.61 -2.34
C PRO A 65 -15.38 -1.63 -3.51
N HIS A 66 -14.54 -0.61 -3.36
CA HIS A 66 -14.17 0.32 -4.43
C HIS A 66 -12.66 0.25 -4.66
N THR A 67 -12.25 -0.08 -5.87
CA THR A 67 -10.82 -0.20 -6.21
C THR A 67 -10.42 0.79 -7.29
N ALA A 68 -9.23 1.39 -7.13
CA ALA A 68 -8.64 2.23 -8.16
C ALA A 68 -7.11 2.23 -8.07
N PRO A 69 -6.41 2.46 -9.20
CA PRO A 69 -4.99 2.66 -9.21
C PRO A 69 -4.63 3.99 -8.55
N VAL A 70 -3.61 3.98 -7.70
CA VAL A 70 -3.06 5.17 -7.05
C VAL A 70 -1.54 5.13 -7.04
N HIS A 71 -0.91 6.30 -6.95
CA HIS A 71 0.51 6.40 -6.59
C HIS A 71 0.62 6.42 -5.07
N ALA A 72 1.54 5.64 -4.53
CA ALA A 72 1.81 5.61 -3.10
C ALA A 72 3.31 5.52 -2.83
N THR A 73 3.78 6.22 -1.80
CA THR A 73 5.16 6.16 -1.32
C THR A 73 5.20 5.32 -0.05
N LEU A 74 6.12 4.36 0.00
CA LEU A 74 6.38 3.54 1.19
C LEU A 74 7.47 4.22 2.04
N ASP A 75 7.18 4.44 3.31
CA ASP A 75 8.09 5.02 4.28
C ASP A 75 7.99 4.21 5.59
N GLY A 76 8.90 3.26 5.78
CA GLY A 76 8.79 2.28 6.85
C GLY A 76 7.42 1.58 6.83
N PRO A 77 6.72 1.48 7.96
CA PRO A 77 5.40 0.84 8.04
C PRO A 77 4.26 1.79 7.66
N THR A 78 4.53 2.87 6.93
CA THR A 78 3.54 3.87 6.52
C THR A 78 3.50 4.01 5.00
N LEU A 79 2.31 3.99 4.41
CA LEU A 79 2.10 4.45 3.04
C LEU A 79 1.60 5.89 3.04
N ARG A 80 2.15 6.71 2.14
CA ARG A 80 1.69 8.07 1.88
C ARG A 80 1.17 8.18 0.46
N LEU A 81 0.02 8.79 0.30
CA LEU A 81 -0.60 9.01 -1.00
C LEU A 81 -1.46 10.27 -1.00
N VAL A 82 -1.83 10.70 -2.20
CA VAL A 82 -2.70 11.85 -2.41
C VAL A 82 -3.93 11.39 -3.19
N VAL A 83 -5.11 11.81 -2.73
CA VAL A 83 -6.37 11.55 -3.43
C VAL A 83 -7.11 12.85 -3.69
N TYR A 84 -7.94 12.88 -4.74
CA TYR A 84 -8.82 14.01 -4.96
C TYR A 84 -9.92 14.07 -3.90
N GLU A 85 -10.28 15.30 -3.51
CA GLU A 85 -11.28 15.59 -2.48
C GLU A 85 -12.62 14.92 -2.74
N ASP A 86 -13.05 14.86 -4.00
CA ASP A 86 -14.36 14.39 -4.45
C ASP A 86 -14.42 12.87 -4.75
N THR A 87 -13.41 12.09 -4.35
CA THR A 87 -13.39 10.65 -4.67
C THR A 87 -14.26 9.82 -3.73
N VAL A 88 -14.80 8.73 -4.28
CA VAL A 88 -15.52 7.70 -3.51
C VAL A 88 -14.65 7.16 -2.38
N ARG A 89 -13.37 6.90 -2.64
CA ARG A 89 -12.42 6.39 -1.64
C ARG A 89 -12.31 7.30 -0.42
N ARG A 90 -12.22 8.61 -0.62
CA ARG A 90 -12.19 9.55 0.50
C ARG A 90 -13.47 9.46 1.33
N ARG A 91 -14.64 9.38 0.69
CA ARG A 91 -15.94 9.22 1.38
C ARG A 91 -16.00 7.89 2.16
N ASP A 92 -15.53 6.80 1.58
CA ASP A 92 -15.49 5.51 2.28
C ASP A 92 -14.67 5.58 3.57
N LEU A 93 -13.51 6.26 3.50
CA LEU A 93 -12.60 6.39 4.63
C LEU A 93 -13.17 7.17 5.82
N THR A 94 -14.19 8.00 5.61
CA THR A 94 -14.87 8.69 6.72
C THR A 94 -15.66 7.74 7.62
N THR A 95 -16.09 6.61 7.09
CA THR A 95 -16.86 5.60 7.83
C THR A 95 -16.07 4.33 8.11
N ASN A 96 -15.14 3.96 7.23
CA ASN A 96 -14.31 2.77 7.38
C ASN A 96 -12.86 3.06 6.99
N PRO A 97 -11.96 3.26 7.97
CA PRO A 97 -10.56 3.58 7.70
C PRO A 97 -9.74 2.39 7.18
N ARG A 98 -10.29 1.19 7.11
CA ARG A 98 -9.58 0.01 6.62
C ARG A 98 -9.37 0.09 5.12
N VAL A 99 -8.14 -0.20 4.71
CA VAL A 99 -7.74 -0.21 3.29
C VAL A 99 -6.89 -1.43 2.98
N ALA A 100 -6.95 -1.83 1.72
CA ALA A 100 -6.04 -2.82 1.17
C ALA A 100 -5.35 -2.25 -0.08
N PHE A 101 -4.12 -2.67 -0.31
CA PHE A 101 -3.37 -2.36 -1.51
C PHE A 101 -2.77 -3.63 -2.09
N ALA A 102 -2.65 -3.67 -3.40
CA ALA A 102 -1.96 -4.74 -4.09
C ALA A 102 -1.17 -4.20 -5.29
N THR A 103 0.00 -4.77 -5.50
CA THR A 103 0.78 -4.58 -6.72
C THR A 103 1.52 -5.87 -7.04
N TRP A 104 1.83 -6.06 -8.31
CA TRP A 104 2.57 -7.22 -8.78
C TRP A 104 3.36 -6.87 -10.02
N SER A 105 4.42 -7.62 -10.27
CA SER A 105 5.26 -7.49 -11.45
C SER A 105 5.08 -8.67 -12.41
N PRO A 106 5.44 -8.51 -13.69
CA PRO A 106 5.30 -9.58 -14.69
C PRO A 106 6.08 -10.86 -14.38
N ASP A 107 7.15 -10.78 -13.61
CA ASP A 107 7.96 -11.91 -13.16
C ASP A 107 7.35 -12.67 -11.97
N GLY A 108 6.22 -12.19 -11.43
CA GLY A 108 5.48 -12.84 -10.36
C GLY A 108 5.87 -12.42 -8.94
N ALA A 109 6.66 -11.37 -8.77
CA ALA A 109 6.75 -10.71 -7.46
C ALA A 109 5.43 -10.01 -7.16
N ALA A 110 4.99 -10.04 -5.90
CA ALA A 110 3.74 -9.42 -5.50
C ALA A 110 3.80 -8.85 -4.08
N VAL A 111 3.08 -7.77 -3.86
CA VAL A 111 2.96 -7.14 -2.54
C VAL A 111 1.50 -6.86 -2.24
N ILE A 112 1.04 -7.33 -1.08
CA ILE A 112 -0.30 -7.08 -0.56
C ILE A 112 -0.16 -6.39 0.79
N LEU A 113 -0.82 -5.25 0.95
CA LEU A 113 -0.73 -4.42 2.15
C LEU A 113 -2.13 -4.19 2.71
N TYR A 114 -2.27 -4.29 4.02
CA TYR A 114 -3.48 -3.89 4.73
C TYR A 114 -3.11 -2.84 5.77
N GLY A 115 -3.99 -1.87 5.96
CA GLY A 115 -3.76 -0.81 6.92
C GLY A 115 -4.99 -0.01 7.27
N ARG A 116 -4.76 1.04 8.03
CA ARG A 116 -5.78 2.03 8.40
C ARG A 116 -5.32 3.40 7.90
N ALA A 117 -6.16 4.01 7.07
CA ALA A 117 -5.90 5.32 6.49
C ALA A 117 -6.52 6.44 7.32
N HIS A 118 -5.84 7.58 7.34
CA HIS A 118 -6.38 8.83 7.85
C HIS A 118 -5.92 10.00 6.97
N GLU A 119 -6.71 11.05 6.95
CA GLU A 119 -6.31 12.30 6.29
C GLU A 119 -5.28 13.03 7.16
N VAL A 120 -4.25 13.56 6.53
CA VAL A 120 -3.29 14.43 7.20
C VAL A 120 -3.97 15.78 7.46
N PRO A 121 -4.09 16.22 8.72
CA PRO A 121 -4.73 17.50 9.05
C PRO A 121 -4.11 18.66 8.29
N GLY A 122 -4.95 19.54 7.73
CA GLY A 122 -4.51 20.72 7.00
C GLY A 122 -3.88 20.47 5.63
N SER A 123 -3.92 19.23 5.12
CA SER A 123 -3.31 18.87 3.83
C SER A 123 -4.15 19.20 2.60
N LEU A 124 -5.39 19.65 2.79
CA LEU A 124 -6.26 20.01 1.68
C LEU A 124 -5.68 21.19 0.90
N ARG A 125 -5.45 21.00 -0.39
CA ARG A 125 -4.83 22.00 -1.26
C ARG A 125 -5.33 21.87 -2.70
N ASP A 126 -5.11 22.91 -3.50
CA ASP A 126 -5.37 22.86 -4.92
C ASP A 126 -4.43 21.88 -5.63
N ALA A 127 -4.99 21.04 -6.48
CA ALA A 127 -4.22 20.19 -7.36
C ALA A 127 -3.78 20.99 -8.60
N ARG A 128 -2.65 20.57 -9.19
CA ARG A 128 -2.30 21.08 -10.52
C ARG A 128 -3.43 20.75 -11.50
N PRO A 129 -3.83 21.68 -12.38
CA PRO A 129 -4.84 21.39 -13.40
C PRO A 129 -4.45 20.14 -14.19
N GLY A 130 -5.36 19.17 -14.26
CA GLY A 130 -5.19 18.00 -15.11
C GLY A 130 -5.51 18.34 -16.57
N ARG A 131 -5.45 17.32 -17.46
CA ARG A 131 -5.76 17.49 -18.89
C ARG A 131 -7.13 18.12 -19.17
N SER A 132 -8.09 17.97 -18.27
CA SER A 132 -9.44 18.56 -18.40
C SER A 132 -9.48 20.06 -18.10
N GLY A 133 -8.40 20.66 -17.61
CA GLY A 133 -8.37 22.06 -17.15
C GLY A 133 -9.25 22.35 -15.92
N LYS A 134 -9.98 21.35 -15.40
CA LYS A 134 -10.86 21.52 -14.23
C LYS A 134 -10.02 21.68 -12.96
N ALA A 135 -10.30 22.75 -12.21
CA ALA A 135 -9.74 22.94 -10.88
C ALA A 135 -10.24 21.81 -9.95
N ARG A 136 -9.32 21.15 -9.27
CA ARG A 136 -9.61 20.07 -8.30
C ARG A 136 -8.76 20.28 -7.06
N ARG A 137 -9.25 19.79 -5.93
CA ARG A 137 -8.50 19.81 -4.67
C ARG A 137 -8.09 18.38 -4.31
N VAL A 138 -7.01 18.28 -3.57
CA VAL A 138 -6.45 17.01 -3.09
C VAL A 138 -6.20 17.06 -1.60
N VAL A 139 -6.25 15.88 -0.99
CA VAL A 139 -5.84 15.66 0.39
C VAL A 139 -4.73 14.62 0.43
N SER A 140 -3.85 14.73 1.41
CA SER A 140 -2.86 13.70 1.70
C SER A 140 -3.43 12.68 2.68
N LEU A 141 -3.15 11.40 2.41
CA LEU A 141 -3.50 10.29 3.28
C LEU A 141 -2.21 9.65 3.80
N GLU A 142 -2.22 9.28 5.07
CA GLU A 142 -1.26 8.36 5.66
C GLU A 142 -1.97 7.07 6.05
N VAL A 143 -1.33 5.95 5.77
CA VAL A 143 -1.83 4.61 6.05
C VAL A 143 -0.85 3.90 6.96
N ALA A 144 -1.25 3.66 8.19
CA ALA A 144 -0.50 2.79 9.11
C ALA A 144 -0.71 1.33 8.68
N LEU A 145 0.36 0.67 8.24
CA LEU A 145 0.32 -0.71 7.80
C LEU A 145 0.17 -1.66 9.00
N THR A 146 -0.83 -2.52 8.93
CA THR A 146 -1.12 -3.52 9.97
C THR A 146 -0.71 -4.91 9.55
N ARG A 147 -0.68 -5.19 8.23
CA ARG A 147 -0.29 -6.48 7.66
C ARG A 147 0.33 -6.28 6.29
N VAL A 148 1.41 -7.00 6.03
CA VAL A 148 2.16 -6.94 4.77
C VAL A 148 2.54 -8.34 4.34
N TYR A 149 2.17 -8.72 3.13
CA TYR A 149 2.64 -9.91 2.44
C TYR A 149 3.44 -9.47 1.22
N ALA A 150 4.75 -9.70 1.25
CA ALA A 150 5.67 -9.32 0.19
C ALA A 150 6.43 -10.55 -0.29
N MET A 151 6.24 -10.88 -1.56
CA MET A 151 6.71 -12.12 -2.18
C MET A 151 7.69 -11.82 -3.30
N ARG A 152 8.86 -12.44 -3.26
CA ARG A 152 9.79 -12.46 -4.40
C ARG A 152 9.15 -13.14 -5.60
N ALA A 153 9.66 -12.84 -6.79
CA ALA A 153 9.39 -13.65 -7.96
C ALA A 153 9.77 -15.13 -7.70
N PRO A 154 9.00 -16.10 -8.22
CA PRO A 154 9.41 -17.50 -8.13
C PRO A 154 10.73 -17.70 -8.86
N GLU A 155 11.59 -18.59 -8.33
CA GLU A 155 12.78 -19.01 -9.05
C GLU A 155 12.36 -19.63 -10.39
N ARG A 156 12.96 -19.18 -11.48
CA ARG A 156 12.75 -19.82 -12.79
C ARG A 156 13.31 -21.23 -12.71
N GLN A 157 12.48 -22.22 -12.79
CA GLN A 157 12.96 -23.58 -13.06
C GLN A 157 13.62 -23.55 -14.44
N ALA A 158 14.92 -23.84 -14.46
CA ALA A 158 15.70 -23.97 -15.68
C ALA A 158 15.29 -25.22 -16.49
#